data_d46664216cb87dbb898521faf595004c
#
_entry.id   d46664216cb87dbb898521faf595004c
#
_cell.length_a   1.000
_cell.length_b   1.000
_cell.length_c   1.000
_cell.angle_alpha   90.00
_cell.angle_beta   90.00
_cell.angle_gamma   90.00
#
_symmetry.space_group_name_H-M   'P 1'
#
loop_
_entity.id
_entity.type
_entity.pdbx_description
1 polymer ?
#
loop_
_entity_poly.entity_id
_entity_poly.type
_entity_poly.pdbx_seq_one_letter_code
_entity_poly.pdbx_strand_id
1 'polypeptide(L)'
;SVWDDNYRLVYHLNQTSTGTENEFYDVSDNANDGTGGGEGDKTQDEDRRPTRAEGKIGYGQSFDGPVQRNSSKEGTGDFIWTNGVNNWPGNNGAGGASDNDVTVEFWINVDSDHDDVDMMDVFGYRAGGLHNEFTLFKVESLNLHVRNNALFDSSVDAATSDWTHLMIVYNPGGSSKIYQDGTLAAEVDGTSGNRGPRANGNFVLGAEIDSTTRVNNELVGDMDEFRISDGVRSADWAAASYATQNSPSTYLTLNCEENSTTK
;
A
#
# COMPACT_ATOMS: atom_id res chain seq x y z
N SER A 1 10.07 5.86 -18.58
CA SER A 1 9.17 5.29 -17.58
C SER A 1 7.76 5.28 -18.12
N VAL A 2 6.97 4.27 -17.78
CA VAL A 2 5.51 4.23 -18.02
C VAL A 2 4.78 5.04 -16.95
N TRP A 3 5.42 5.20 -15.81
CA TRP A 3 4.90 5.90 -14.64
C TRP A 3 5.28 7.38 -14.69
N ASP A 4 4.33 8.27 -14.33
CA ASP A 4 4.60 9.72 -14.26
C ASP A 4 5.49 10.06 -13.05
N ASP A 5 6.08 11.25 -13.07
CA ASP A 5 7.04 11.73 -12.05
C ASP A 5 6.42 11.86 -10.64
N ASN A 6 5.10 11.66 -10.49
CA ASN A 6 4.44 11.71 -9.19
C ASN A 6 4.48 10.36 -8.47
N TYR A 7 4.73 9.23 -9.15
CA TYR A 7 4.86 7.95 -8.48
C TYR A 7 6.13 7.90 -7.65
N ARG A 8 6.01 7.46 -6.40
CA ARG A 8 7.08 7.32 -5.41
C ARG A 8 7.45 5.88 -5.16
N LEU A 9 6.49 4.98 -5.33
CA LEU A 9 6.65 3.55 -5.20
C LEU A 9 5.66 2.85 -6.13
N VAL A 10 6.09 1.84 -6.86
CA VAL A 10 5.23 0.97 -7.65
C VAL A 10 5.74 -0.46 -7.57
N TYR A 11 5.01 -1.30 -6.84
CA TYR A 11 5.25 -2.73 -6.72
C TYR A 11 4.19 -3.52 -7.48
N HIS A 12 4.58 -4.25 -8.52
CA HIS A 12 3.70 -5.21 -9.18
C HIS A 12 3.50 -6.49 -8.37
N LEU A 13 4.30 -6.72 -7.35
CA LEU A 13 4.21 -7.86 -6.42
C LEU A 13 4.26 -9.25 -7.09
N ASN A 14 4.78 -9.36 -8.29
CA ASN A 14 4.80 -10.59 -9.09
C ASN A 14 6.08 -11.45 -8.90
N GLN A 15 6.98 -11.03 -8.01
CA GLN A 15 8.25 -11.70 -7.72
C GLN A 15 8.05 -12.91 -6.81
N THR A 16 8.99 -13.85 -6.87
CA THR A 16 9.09 -14.91 -5.86
C THR A 16 10.01 -14.43 -4.76
N SER A 17 9.50 -14.37 -3.53
CA SER A 17 10.32 -13.99 -2.39
C SER A 17 11.33 -15.09 -2.07
N THR A 18 12.60 -14.73 -2.08
CA THR A 18 13.72 -15.63 -1.78
C THR A 18 14.51 -15.13 -0.58
N GLY A 19 14.17 -13.93 -0.09
CA GLY A 19 14.90 -13.19 0.91
C GLY A 19 16.18 -12.56 0.36
N THR A 20 16.28 -12.42 -0.94
CA THR A 20 17.34 -11.62 -1.54
C THR A 20 17.04 -10.15 -1.29
N GLU A 21 18.04 -9.41 -0.84
CA GLU A 21 17.90 -7.98 -0.63
C GLU A 21 17.40 -7.29 -1.91
N ASN A 22 16.41 -6.40 -1.76
CA ASN A 22 15.82 -5.63 -2.86
C ASN A 22 15.17 -6.47 -3.97
N GLU A 23 14.57 -7.60 -3.62
CA GLU A 23 13.95 -8.52 -4.60
C GLU A 23 12.58 -8.05 -5.12
N PHE A 24 11.88 -7.19 -4.36
CA PHE A 24 10.65 -6.54 -4.81
C PHE A 24 11.00 -5.20 -5.45
N TYR A 25 11.05 -5.19 -6.78
CA TYR A 25 11.50 -4.01 -7.52
C TYR A 25 10.44 -2.92 -7.54
N ASP A 26 10.88 -1.71 -7.16
CA ASP A 26 10.14 -0.47 -7.44
C ASP A 26 10.35 -0.09 -8.91
N VAL A 27 9.29 -0.17 -9.71
CA VAL A 27 9.37 0.19 -11.14
C VAL A 27 9.15 1.69 -11.40
N SER A 28 9.01 2.50 -10.34
CA SER A 28 9.13 3.95 -10.43
C SER A 28 10.60 4.39 -10.61
N ASP A 29 10.83 5.68 -10.84
CA ASP A 29 12.21 6.20 -10.98
C ASP A 29 12.93 6.40 -9.62
N ASN A 30 12.33 5.99 -8.47
CA ASN A 30 12.88 6.24 -7.13
C ASN A 30 13.72 5.09 -6.58
N ALA A 31 13.60 3.89 -7.14
CA ALA A 31 14.33 2.69 -6.71
C ALA A 31 14.16 2.37 -5.20
N ASN A 32 12.92 2.44 -4.72
CA ASN A 32 12.54 2.08 -3.38
C ASN A 32 12.25 0.58 -3.27
N ASP A 33 13.24 -0.24 -3.63
CA ASP A 33 13.09 -1.70 -3.67
C ASP A 33 12.86 -2.29 -2.27
N GLY A 34 12.11 -3.39 -2.21
CA GLY A 34 11.72 -4.07 -0.98
C GLY A 34 12.36 -5.44 -0.81
N THR A 35 12.40 -5.92 0.42
CA THR A 35 12.92 -7.22 0.82
C THR A 35 11.89 -7.98 1.63
N GLY A 36 11.57 -9.20 1.24
CA GLY A 36 10.65 -10.06 1.98
C GLY A 36 11.27 -10.57 3.28
N GLY A 37 10.55 -10.46 4.39
CA GLY A 37 10.99 -10.93 5.70
C GLY A 37 12.23 -10.22 6.28
N GLY A 38 12.67 -9.10 5.66
CA GLY A 38 13.84 -8.35 6.10
C GLY A 38 13.46 -7.15 6.96
N GLU A 39 14.09 -6.98 8.11
CA GLU A 39 14.00 -5.79 8.95
C GLU A 39 15.29 -4.97 8.83
N GLY A 40 15.35 -4.03 7.90
CA GLY A 40 16.52 -3.18 7.72
C GLY A 40 17.80 -3.97 7.46
N ASP A 41 18.79 -3.89 8.37
CA ASP A 41 20.09 -4.57 8.30
C ASP A 41 20.11 -5.96 8.97
N LYS A 42 18.95 -6.49 9.38
CA LYS A 42 18.88 -7.81 10.02
C LYS A 42 18.79 -8.93 9.00
N THR A 43 19.25 -10.09 9.44
CA THR A 43 19.12 -11.36 8.71
C THR A 43 17.67 -11.60 8.36
N GLN A 44 17.42 -11.77 7.07
CA GLN A 44 16.12 -12.08 6.52
C GLN A 44 15.60 -13.39 7.12
N ASP A 45 14.38 -13.32 7.64
CA ASP A 45 13.72 -14.49 8.23
C ASP A 45 12.90 -15.20 7.15
N GLU A 46 13.21 -16.49 6.93
CA GLU A 46 12.52 -17.32 5.94
C GLU A 46 11.04 -17.47 6.24
N ASP A 47 10.70 -17.55 7.52
CA ASP A 47 9.33 -17.77 8.00
C ASP A 47 8.47 -16.49 7.95
N ARG A 48 9.05 -15.37 7.47
CA ARG A 48 8.38 -14.06 7.39
C ARG A 48 8.34 -13.48 5.97
N ARG A 49 8.46 -14.35 4.98
CA ARG A 49 8.47 -13.96 3.57
C ARG A 49 7.13 -14.22 2.93
N PRO A 50 6.49 -13.22 2.32
CA PRO A 50 5.25 -13.46 1.61
C PRO A 50 5.47 -14.45 0.46
N THR A 51 4.44 -15.21 0.19
CA THR A 51 4.46 -16.26 -0.84
C THR A 51 3.79 -15.74 -2.11
N ARG A 52 4.45 -15.94 -3.25
CA ARG A 52 3.86 -15.62 -4.55
C ARG A 52 2.61 -16.46 -4.80
N ALA A 53 1.48 -15.80 -5.06
CA ALA A 53 0.18 -16.40 -5.33
C ALA A 53 -0.44 -15.86 -6.63
N GLU A 54 -1.60 -16.38 -7.03
CA GLU A 54 -2.39 -15.77 -8.09
C GLU A 54 -2.90 -14.40 -7.62
N GLY A 55 -2.55 -13.35 -8.37
CA GLY A 55 -2.95 -11.98 -8.09
C GLY A 55 -4.21 -11.56 -8.83
N LYS A 56 -4.59 -10.31 -8.68
CA LYS A 56 -5.61 -9.67 -9.51
C LYS A 56 -5.14 -9.52 -10.94
N ILE A 57 -3.86 -9.18 -11.12
CA ILE A 57 -3.20 -9.06 -12.42
C ILE A 57 -1.99 -10.00 -12.43
N GLY A 58 -2.19 -11.20 -12.96
CA GLY A 58 -1.13 -12.20 -13.04
C GLY A 58 -0.78 -12.81 -11.69
N TYR A 59 0.29 -12.35 -11.04
CA TYR A 59 0.71 -12.82 -9.73
C TYR A 59 0.81 -11.68 -8.74
N GLY A 60 0.44 -11.94 -7.48
CA GLY A 60 0.57 -11.09 -6.33
C GLY A 60 1.34 -11.77 -5.20
N GLN A 61 1.25 -11.24 -3.99
CA GLN A 61 1.84 -11.81 -2.78
C GLN A 61 0.75 -12.19 -1.78
N SER A 62 0.87 -13.38 -1.22
CA SER A 62 0.08 -13.86 -0.10
C SER A 62 0.86 -13.69 1.19
N PHE A 63 0.23 -13.06 2.17
CA PHE A 63 0.73 -12.79 3.52
C PHE A 63 -0.03 -13.69 4.50
N ASP A 64 0.67 -14.47 5.30
CA ASP A 64 0.05 -15.47 6.17
C ASP A 64 -0.23 -14.98 7.61
N GLY A 65 0.23 -13.80 7.96
CA GLY A 65 0.09 -13.23 9.29
C GLY A 65 0.81 -14.03 10.38
N PRO A 66 0.58 -13.74 11.66
CA PRO A 66 1.21 -14.49 12.74
C PRO A 66 0.58 -15.88 12.90
N VAL A 67 1.41 -16.91 13.00
CA VAL A 67 0.99 -18.33 13.15
C VAL A 67 0.09 -18.57 14.38
N GLN A 68 0.14 -17.71 15.37
CA GLN A 68 -0.79 -17.68 16.51
C GLN A 68 -0.97 -16.23 16.99
N ARG A 69 -2.18 -15.77 16.92
CA ARG A 69 -2.62 -14.42 17.27
C ARG A 69 -2.87 -14.28 18.78
N ASN A 70 -1.85 -14.50 19.57
CA ASN A 70 -1.85 -14.07 20.96
C ASN A 70 -0.65 -13.17 21.18
N SER A 71 -0.72 -12.31 22.15
CA SER A 71 0.26 -11.27 22.49
C SER A 71 1.71 -11.73 22.63
N SER A 72 2.00 -13.02 22.49
CA SER A 72 3.34 -13.60 22.57
C SER A 72 3.94 -13.97 21.21
N LYS A 73 3.19 -13.83 20.11
CA LYS A 73 3.64 -14.18 18.74
C LYS A 73 3.40 -13.08 17.71
N GLU A 74 3.10 -11.88 18.13
CA GLU A 74 3.19 -10.69 17.29
C GLU A 74 4.60 -10.58 16.70
N GLY A 75 4.69 -10.21 15.45
CA GLY A 75 5.97 -10.07 14.76
C GLY A 75 6.52 -11.36 14.18
N THR A 76 5.67 -12.34 13.82
CA THR A 76 6.06 -13.59 13.17
C THR A 76 5.44 -13.78 11.78
N GLY A 77 4.52 -12.91 11.35
CA GLY A 77 3.90 -12.98 10.03
C GLY A 77 4.73 -12.35 8.93
N ASP A 78 4.21 -12.44 7.73
CA ASP A 78 4.86 -12.01 6.49
C ASP A 78 4.85 -10.48 6.32
N PHE A 79 5.91 -9.95 5.71
CA PHE A 79 5.98 -8.54 5.32
C PHE A 79 7.03 -8.30 4.23
N ILE A 80 6.93 -7.16 3.56
CA ILE A 80 7.96 -6.63 2.66
C ILE A 80 8.48 -5.33 3.26
N TRP A 81 9.79 -5.25 3.48
CA TRP A 81 10.46 -4.10 4.06
C TRP A 81 11.20 -3.27 3.02
N THR A 82 11.00 -1.96 3.03
CA THR A 82 11.73 -0.99 2.22
C THR A 82 12.51 -0.04 3.11
N ASN A 83 13.80 -0.01 2.94
CA ASN A 83 14.71 0.73 3.80
C ASN A 83 14.97 2.13 3.24
N GLY A 84 14.67 3.17 4.02
CA GLY A 84 15.04 4.54 3.66
C GLY A 84 14.36 5.05 2.38
N VAL A 85 13.02 5.04 2.33
CA VAL A 85 12.26 5.42 1.12
C VAL A 85 12.64 6.80 0.61
N ASN A 86 13.15 6.83 -0.60
CA ASN A 86 13.53 8.04 -1.31
C ASN A 86 12.29 8.82 -1.79
N ASN A 87 12.33 10.13 -1.73
CA ASN A 87 11.29 11.02 -2.25
C ASN A 87 9.87 10.70 -1.74
N TRP A 88 9.75 10.22 -0.49
CA TRP A 88 8.44 9.95 0.10
C TRP A 88 7.55 11.20 -0.01
N PRO A 89 6.26 11.06 -0.41
CA PRO A 89 5.34 12.18 -0.44
C PRO A 89 5.25 12.82 0.95
N GLY A 90 5.46 14.10 1.06
CA GLY A 90 5.40 14.78 2.33
C GLY A 90 6.67 15.50 2.74
N ASN A 91 7.80 15.31 2.06
CA ASN A 91 9.02 16.02 2.41
C ASN A 91 9.70 16.73 1.27
N ASN A 92 9.62 18.03 1.26
CA ASN A 92 10.51 18.89 0.49
C ASN A 92 11.76 19.32 1.27
N GLY A 93 12.21 18.52 2.23
CA GLY A 93 13.51 18.71 2.92
C GLY A 93 13.57 19.81 3.96
N ALA A 94 12.52 20.54 4.22
CA ALA A 94 12.56 21.76 5.01
C ALA A 94 11.97 21.64 6.41
N GLY A 95 11.89 20.48 7.03
CA GLY A 95 11.47 20.37 8.46
C GLY A 95 10.15 21.08 8.83
N GLY A 96 9.49 21.69 7.85
CA GLY A 96 8.23 22.40 7.94
C GLY A 96 7.06 21.47 7.70
N ALA A 97 5.91 21.85 8.19
CA ALA A 97 4.66 21.25 7.82
C ALA A 97 4.48 21.42 6.30
N SER A 98 4.78 20.39 5.51
CA SER A 98 4.35 20.37 4.14
C SER A 98 2.96 19.74 4.12
N ASP A 99 2.03 20.42 3.51
CA ASP A 99 0.69 19.94 3.24
C ASP A 99 0.76 18.96 2.05
N ASN A 100 1.57 17.91 2.16
CA ASN A 100 1.81 17.04 1.04
C ASN A 100 0.73 15.98 0.99
N ASP A 101 0.05 16.02 -0.10
CA ASP A 101 -0.96 15.06 -0.47
C ASP A 101 -0.30 13.72 -0.82
N VAL A 102 -0.92 12.63 -0.41
CA VAL A 102 -0.48 11.27 -0.71
C VAL A 102 -1.65 10.48 -1.24
N THR A 103 -1.45 9.79 -2.34
CA THR A 103 -2.39 8.76 -2.82
C THR A 103 -1.73 7.40 -2.76
N VAL A 104 -2.37 6.45 -2.11
CA VAL A 104 -2.00 5.02 -2.07
C VAL A 104 -3.07 4.22 -2.78
N GLU A 105 -2.66 3.31 -3.66
CA GLU A 105 -3.55 2.51 -4.47
C GLU A 105 -3.06 1.06 -4.52
N PHE A 106 -3.95 0.09 -4.36
CA PHE A 106 -3.62 -1.34 -4.40
C PHE A 106 -4.86 -2.22 -4.54
N TRP A 107 -4.63 -3.48 -4.86
CA TRP A 107 -5.61 -4.55 -4.73
C TRP A 107 -5.33 -5.37 -3.49
N ILE A 108 -6.40 -5.77 -2.80
CA ILE A 108 -6.33 -6.62 -1.60
C ILE A 108 -7.44 -7.67 -1.64
N ASN A 109 -7.13 -8.87 -1.16
CA ASN A 109 -8.09 -9.95 -0.96
C ASN A 109 -7.90 -10.52 0.45
N VAL A 110 -8.84 -10.25 1.32
CA VAL A 110 -8.86 -10.73 2.70
C VAL A 110 -10.14 -11.51 2.93
N ASP A 111 -10.03 -12.66 3.54
CA ASP A 111 -11.20 -13.51 3.86
C ASP A 111 -12.11 -12.79 4.85
N SER A 112 -13.42 -12.76 4.56
CA SER A 112 -14.42 -12.19 5.46
C SER A 112 -14.61 -13.00 6.76
N ASP A 113 -14.20 -14.27 6.76
CA ASP A 113 -14.29 -15.18 7.90
C ASP A 113 -12.98 -15.24 8.73
N HIS A 114 -12.06 -14.27 8.55
CA HIS A 114 -10.84 -14.20 9.35
C HIS A 114 -11.15 -13.84 10.81
N ASP A 115 -11.76 -14.76 11.51
CA ASP A 115 -12.09 -14.63 12.93
C ASP A 115 -10.84 -14.34 13.77
N ASP A 116 -10.95 -13.37 14.70
CA ASP A 116 -10.02 -13.04 15.78
C ASP A 116 -8.87 -12.06 15.48
N VAL A 117 -8.94 -11.21 14.46
CA VAL A 117 -7.93 -10.15 14.28
C VAL A 117 -8.50 -8.77 14.55
N ASP A 118 -8.31 -8.27 15.74
CA ASP A 118 -8.66 -6.90 16.07
C ASP A 118 -7.87 -5.85 15.28
N MET A 119 -6.70 -6.22 14.72
CA MET A 119 -5.82 -5.31 13.99
C MET A 119 -4.97 -6.06 12.97
N MET A 120 -5.17 -5.78 11.69
CA MET A 120 -4.27 -6.14 10.59
C MET A 120 -3.87 -4.87 9.85
N ASP A 121 -2.59 -4.66 9.68
CA ASP A 121 -2.07 -3.48 9.01
C ASP A 121 -1.75 -3.80 7.56
N VAL A 122 -2.32 -3.01 6.67
CA VAL A 122 -2.10 -3.14 5.22
C VAL A 122 -0.71 -2.62 4.86
N PHE A 123 -0.34 -1.48 5.42
CA PHE A 123 0.99 -0.92 5.30
C PHE A 123 1.31 -0.01 6.48
N GLY A 124 2.60 0.13 6.77
CA GLY A 124 3.13 1.03 7.78
C GLY A 124 4.31 1.85 7.26
N TYR A 125 4.35 3.12 7.62
CA TYR A 125 5.49 4.00 7.37
C TYR A 125 5.93 4.68 8.67
N ARG A 126 7.23 4.64 8.92
CA ARG A 126 7.85 5.19 10.12
C ARG A 126 8.96 6.18 9.77
N ALA A 127 8.84 7.40 10.27
CA ALA A 127 9.85 8.43 10.10
C ALA A 127 9.99 9.29 11.36
N GLY A 128 11.15 9.92 11.54
CA GLY A 128 11.38 10.89 12.61
C GLY A 128 11.18 10.36 14.04
N GLY A 129 11.31 9.04 14.25
CA GLY A 129 11.13 8.41 15.56
C GLY A 129 9.68 8.15 15.96
N LEU A 130 8.71 8.44 15.11
CA LEU A 130 7.31 8.06 15.29
C LEU A 130 7.01 6.79 14.50
N HIS A 131 6.42 5.79 15.17
CA HIS A 131 5.65 4.74 14.55
C HIS A 131 4.29 5.31 14.12
N ASN A 132 3.59 4.67 13.19
CA ASN A 132 2.32 5.17 12.63
C ASN A 132 2.43 6.60 12.07
N GLU A 133 3.55 6.91 11.42
CA GLU A 133 3.73 8.18 10.74
C GLU A 133 2.74 8.30 9.55
N PHE A 134 2.51 7.17 8.85
CA PHE A 134 1.47 7.00 7.85
C PHE A 134 1.14 5.50 7.75
N THR A 135 -0.01 5.09 8.27
CA THR A 135 -0.36 3.66 8.43
C THR A 135 -1.82 3.44 8.12
N LEU A 136 -2.12 2.39 7.38
CA LEU A 136 -3.49 1.93 7.13
C LEU A 136 -3.71 0.58 7.80
N PHE A 137 -4.67 0.51 8.71
CA PHE A 137 -4.99 -0.69 9.45
C PHE A 137 -6.48 -0.95 9.59
N LYS A 138 -6.83 -2.10 10.16
CA LYS A 138 -8.21 -2.61 10.33
C LYS A 138 -8.91 -2.81 9.00
N VAL A 139 -8.71 -3.96 8.38
CA VAL A 139 -9.30 -4.26 7.07
C VAL A 139 -10.83 -4.30 7.06
N GLU A 140 -11.49 -4.63 8.17
CA GLU A 140 -12.96 -4.61 8.29
C GLU A 140 -13.53 -3.20 8.51
N SER A 141 -12.70 -2.28 8.95
CA SER A 141 -13.06 -0.86 9.10
C SER A 141 -11.81 -0.02 8.90
N LEU A 142 -11.47 0.23 7.64
CA LEU A 142 -10.22 0.89 7.27
C LEU A 142 -9.98 2.17 8.05
N ASN A 143 -8.86 2.19 8.74
CA ASN A 143 -8.45 3.30 9.60
C ASN A 143 -7.10 3.84 9.16
N LEU A 144 -7.06 5.08 8.71
CA LEU A 144 -5.82 5.77 8.31
C LEU A 144 -5.29 6.60 9.48
N HIS A 145 -4.08 6.31 9.90
CA HIS A 145 -3.34 7.13 10.85
C HIS A 145 -2.26 7.95 10.15
N VAL A 146 -2.15 9.20 10.56
CA VAL A 146 -1.08 10.11 10.16
C VAL A 146 -0.49 10.72 11.43
N ARG A 147 0.80 10.50 11.67
CA ARG A 147 1.53 10.97 12.85
C ARG A 147 0.88 10.56 14.18
N ASN A 148 0.53 9.29 14.31
CA ASN A 148 -0.16 8.73 15.47
C ASN A 148 -1.56 9.33 15.75
N ASN A 149 -2.13 10.05 14.82
CA ASN A 149 -3.50 10.53 14.96
C ASN A 149 -4.40 9.79 13.98
N ALA A 150 -5.48 9.24 14.48
CA ALA A 150 -6.53 8.71 13.62
C ALA A 150 -7.08 9.84 12.77
N LEU A 151 -6.93 9.71 11.45
CA LEU A 151 -7.47 10.66 10.49
C LEU A 151 -8.82 10.20 9.97
N PHE A 152 -8.89 8.91 9.64
CA PHE A 152 -10.07 8.23 9.21
C PHE A 152 -10.38 7.09 10.17
N ASP A 153 -11.56 7.08 10.74
CA ASP A 153 -12.20 5.91 11.30
C ASP A 153 -13.41 5.65 10.40
N SER A 154 -13.21 4.84 9.36
CA SER A 154 -14.21 4.59 8.35
C SER A 154 -14.93 3.27 8.60
N SER A 155 -16.14 3.13 8.06
CA SER A 155 -16.86 1.86 7.99
C SER A 155 -16.57 1.11 6.70
N VAL A 156 -15.50 1.45 5.98
CA VAL A 156 -15.12 0.78 4.73
C VAL A 156 -14.50 -0.56 5.08
N ASP A 157 -15.12 -1.62 4.61
CA ASP A 157 -14.69 -3.00 4.81
C ASP A 157 -13.99 -3.51 3.55
N ALA A 158 -12.76 -3.96 3.69
CA ALA A 158 -11.97 -4.57 2.62
C ALA A 158 -11.87 -6.10 2.75
N ALA A 159 -12.38 -6.68 3.85
CA ALA A 159 -12.43 -8.11 4.09
C ALA A 159 -13.67 -8.72 3.43
N THR A 160 -13.66 -8.86 2.11
CA THR A 160 -14.82 -9.26 1.31
C THR A 160 -14.73 -10.68 0.75
N SER A 161 -13.63 -11.39 1.00
CA SER A 161 -13.27 -12.68 0.38
C SER A 161 -13.14 -12.61 -1.15
N ASP A 162 -13.08 -11.40 -1.70
CA ASP A 162 -12.87 -11.11 -3.12
C ASP A 162 -11.82 -10.02 -3.29
N TRP A 163 -11.20 -9.95 -4.47
CA TRP A 163 -10.28 -8.86 -4.81
C TRP A 163 -10.97 -7.51 -4.78
N THR A 164 -10.59 -6.67 -3.84
CA THR A 164 -11.09 -5.30 -3.66
C THR A 164 -10.02 -4.30 -4.06
N HIS A 165 -10.37 -3.34 -4.91
CA HIS A 165 -9.49 -2.23 -5.26
C HIS A 165 -9.68 -1.08 -4.26
N LEU A 166 -8.60 -0.61 -3.66
CA LEU A 166 -8.61 0.52 -2.76
C LEU A 166 -7.72 1.64 -3.30
N MET A 167 -8.23 2.87 -3.22
CA MET A 167 -7.44 4.08 -3.38
C MET A 167 -7.70 5.02 -2.23
N ILE A 168 -6.66 5.28 -1.45
CA ILE A 168 -6.68 6.16 -0.28
C ILE A 168 -5.99 7.47 -0.65
N VAL A 169 -6.73 8.57 -0.58
CA VAL A 169 -6.25 9.92 -0.85
C VAL A 169 -6.15 10.69 0.45
N TYR A 170 -4.94 10.96 0.89
CA TYR A 170 -4.67 11.87 1.99
C TYR A 170 -4.48 13.29 1.45
N ASN A 171 -5.33 14.23 1.89
CA ASN A 171 -5.32 15.63 1.46
C ASN A 171 -5.46 16.55 2.68
N PRO A 172 -4.35 16.95 3.32
CA PRO A 172 -4.39 17.76 4.54
C PRO A 172 -4.93 19.19 4.31
N GLY A 173 -4.92 19.69 3.07
CA GLY A 173 -5.46 20.99 2.70
C GLY A 173 -6.93 20.98 2.28
N GLY A 174 -7.55 19.79 2.21
CA GLY A 174 -8.92 19.60 1.72
C GLY A 174 -9.60 18.39 2.36
N SER A 175 -10.29 17.58 1.56
CA SER A 175 -10.93 16.34 2.01
C SER A 175 -10.04 15.12 1.69
N SER A 176 -9.79 14.29 2.70
CA SER A 176 -9.19 12.98 2.51
C SER A 176 -10.27 11.95 2.19
N LYS A 177 -9.97 10.95 1.33
CA LYS A 177 -10.97 10.07 0.74
C LYS A 177 -10.50 8.62 0.67
N ILE A 178 -11.45 7.70 0.76
CA ILE A 178 -11.26 6.30 0.41
C ILE A 178 -12.19 5.97 -0.76
N TYR A 179 -11.62 5.46 -1.83
CA TYR A 179 -12.37 4.88 -2.94
C TYR A 179 -12.22 3.35 -2.88
N GLN A 180 -13.36 2.68 -3.00
CA GLN A 180 -13.43 1.23 -3.11
C GLN A 180 -14.03 0.88 -4.46
N ASP A 181 -13.36 0.02 -5.22
CA ASP A 181 -13.78 -0.40 -6.57
C ASP A 181 -14.12 0.79 -7.50
N GLY A 182 -13.27 1.81 -7.43
CA GLY A 182 -13.41 3.02 -8.23
C GLY A 182 -14.49 4.00 -7.77
N THR A 183 -15.22 3.71 -6.68
CA THR A 183 -16.32 4.53 -6.15
C THR A 183 -15.97 5.12 -4.80
N LEU A 184 -16.35 6.38 -4.54
CA LEU A 184 -16.14 7.02 -3.24
C LEU A 184 -16.89 6.25 -2.14
N ALA A 185 -16.15 5.70 -1.19
CA ALA A 185 -16.67 4.92 -0.07
C ALA A 185 -16.67 5.73 1.25
N ALA A 186 -15.66 6.56 1.47
CA ALA A 186 -15.59 7.42 2.65
C ALA A 186 -14.87 8.73 2.35
N GLU A 187 -15.25 9.79 3.07
CA GLU A 187 -14.64 11.11 2.98
C GLU A 187 -14.60 11.78 4.36
N VAL A 188 -13.51 12.45 4.67
CA VAL A 188 -13.38 13.30 5.85
C VAL A 188 -12.86 14.68 5.44
N ASP A 189 -13.60 15.70 5.83
CA ASP A 189 -13.26 17.10 5.59
C ASP A 189 -12.38 17.67 6.70
N GLY A 190 -11.57 18.67 6.33
CA GLY A 190 -10.96 19.56 7.30
C GLY A 190 -9.83 18.97 8.11
N THR A 191 -8.95 18.24 7.46
CA THR A 191 -7.69 17.76 8.09
C THR A 191 -6.67 18.91 8.30
N SER A 192 -7.14 20.16 8.18
CA SER A 192 -6.33 21.35 8.38
C SER A 192 -5.65 21.36 9.76
N GLY A 193 -4.33 21.36 9.75
CA GLY A 193 -3.49 21.22 10.95
C GLY A 193 -2.82 19.86 11.06
N ASN A 194 -3.26 18.84 10.37
CA ASN A 194 -2.53 17.59 10.22
C ASN A 194 -1.37 17.83 9.25
N ARG A 195 -0.20 17.52 9.73
CA ARG A 195 1.02 17.63 8.94
C ARG A 195 1.20 16.33 8.18
N GLY A 196 1.54 16.40 6.90
CA GLY A 196 1.88 15.22 6.13
C GLY A 196 2.98 14.36 6.76
N PRO A 197 3.13 13.10 6.35
CA PRO A 197 4.18 12.23 6.86
C PRO A 197 5.55 12.82 6.59
N ARG A 198 6.52 12.52 7.47
CA ARG A 198 7.91 12.97 7.29
C ARG A 198 8.60 12.11 6.24
N ALA A 199 9.66 12.63 5.65
CA ALA A 199 10.50 11.86 4.74
C ALA A 199 11.58 11.04 5.44
N ASN A 200 12.32 10.27 4.61
CA ASN A 200 13.46 9.45 5.02
C ASN A 200 13.09 8.44 6.11
N GLY A 201 11.93 7.84 5.97
CA GLY A 201 11.46 6.76 6.82
C GLY A 201 11.63 5.40 6.18
N ASN A 202 11.26 4.38 6.93
CA ASN A 202 11.13 3.02 6.46
C ASN A 202 9.67 2.73 6.16
N PHE A 203 9.44 1.91 5.15
CA PHE A 203 8.12 1.47 4.75
C PHE A 203 8.01 -0.05 4.91
N VAL A 204 6.85 -0.52 5.31
CA VAL A 204 6.51 -1.94 5.33
C VAL A 204 5.17 -2.15 4.65
N LEU A 205 5.08 -3.20 3.84
CA LEU A 205 3.85 -3.68 3.26
C LEU A 205 3.44 -4.97 3.97
N GLY A 206 2.15 -5.09 4.31
CA GLY A 206 1.60 -6.24 5.04
C GLY A 206 1.79 -6.19 6.55
N ALA A 207 2.20 -5.06 7.14
CA ALA A 207 2.38 -4.94 8.59
C ALA A 207 2.52 -3.49 9.08
N GLU A 208 2.59 -3.32 10.39
CA GLU A 208 2.94 -2.07 11.08
C GLU A 208 4.43 -2.02 11.42
N ILE A 209 5.02 -0.82 11.42
CA ILE A 209 6.34 -0.58 12.00
C ILE A 209 6.20 0.05 13.38
N ASP A 210 6.26 -0.76 14.43
CA ASP A 210 6.16 -0.30 15.82
C ASP A 210 7.48 0.29 16.36
N SER A 211 8.61 -0.17 15.87
CA SER A 211 9.93 0.38 16.24
C SER A 211 10.92 0.29 15.08
N THR A 212 12.16 0.70 15.28
CA THR A 212 13.22 0.57 14.26
C THR A 212 13.52 -0.87 13.87
N THR A 213 13.03 -1.82 14.64
CA THR A 213 13.40 -3.23 14.51
C THR A 213 12.25 -4.18 14.75
N ARG A 214 11.03 -3.67 14.89
CA ARG A 214 9.85 -4.48 15.20
C ARG A 214 8.73 -4.18 14.22
N VAL A 215 8.21 -5.25 13.65
CA VAL A 215 7.02 -5.29 12.79
C VAL A 215 5.98 -6.13 13.51
N ASN A 216 4.74 -5.71 13.52
CA ASN A 216 3.58 -6.39 14.12
C ASN A 216 2.29 -6.14 13.33
N ASN A 217 1.19 -6.71 13.81
CA ASN A 217 -0.13 -6.60 13.19
C ASN A 217 -0.12 -7.04 11.73
N GLU A 218 0.60 -8.11 11.45
CA GLU A 218 0.82 -8.57 10.09
C GLU A 218 -0.51 -8.97 9.42
N LEU A 219 -0.59 -8.67 8.13
CA LEU A 219 -1.74 -8.97 7.28
C LEU A 219 -1.91 -10.48 7.08
N VAL A 220 -3.17 -10.93 7.04
CA VAL A 220 -3.56 -12.22 6.46
C VAL A 220 -4.39 -11.95 5.22
N GLY A 221 -3.86 -12.29 4.05
CA GLY A 221 -4.52 -12.02 2.79
C GLY A 221 -3.53 -11.83 1.65
N ASP A 222 -4.08 -11.53 0.49
CA ASP A 222 -3.30 -11.34 -0.72
C ASP A 222 -3.28 -9.86 -1.12
N MET A 223 -2.16 -9.41 -1.68
CA MET A 223 -2.02 -8.06 -2.23
C MET A 223 -1.42 -8.08 -3.63
N ASP A 224 -1.82 -7.08 -4.43
CA ASP A 224 -1.33 -6.90 -5.79
C ASP A 224 -1.31 -5.42 -6.18
N GLU A 225 -0.43 -5.05 -7.11
CA GLU A 225 -0.36 -3.73 -7.74
C GLU A 225 -0.29 -2.54 -6.76
N PHE A 226 0.56 -2.62 -5.75
CA PHE A 226 0.68 -1.58 -4.73
C PHE A 226 1.44 -0.35 -5.25
N ARG A 227 0.86 0.84 -5.08
CA ARG A 227 1.39 2.10 -5.59
C ARG A 227 1.24 3.24 -4.59
N ILE A 228 2.26 4.09 -4.54
CA ILE A 228 2.23 5.35 -3.80
C ILE A 228 2.57 6.49 -4.76
N SER A 229 1.74 7.52 -4.77
CA SER A 229 2.00 8.73 -5.55
C SER A 229 1.87 10.00 -4.72
N ASP A 230 2.62 11.02 -5.11
CA ASP A 230 2.51 12.38 -4.63
C ASP A 230 1.28 13.04 -5.25
N GLY A 231 0.52 13.77 -4.45
CA GLY A 231 -0.64 14.51 -4.90
C GLY A 231 -1.99 13.80 -4.73
N VAL A 232 -3.04 14.58 -4.95
CA VAL A 232 -4.44 14.15 -4.89
C VAL A 232 -4.84 13.56 -6.23
N ARG A 233 -5.13 12.25 -6.28
CA ARG A 233 -5.77 11.64 -7.44
C ARG A 233 -7.29 11.87 -7.38
N SER A 234 -7.90 12.13 -8.53
CA SER A 234 -9.32 12.44 -8.64
C SER A 234 -10.22 11.19 -8.59
N ALA A 235 -11.53 11.41 -8.44
CA ALA A 235 -12.54 10.34 -8.57
C ALA A 235 -12.49 9.67 -9.95
N ASP A 236 -12.28 10.45 -11.02
CA ASP A 236 -12.15 9.92 -12.37
C ASP A 236 -10.90 9.03 -12.51
N TRP A 237 -9.82 9.39 -11.80
CA TRP A 237 -8.63 8.54 -11.72
C TRP A 237 -8.94 7.21 -11.04
N ALA A 238 -9.61 7.23 -9.88
CA ALA A 238 -10.01 6.02 -9.16
C ALA A 238 -10.86 5.10 -10.04
N ALA A 239 -11.88 5.66 -10.70
CA ALA A 239 -12.75 4.92 -11.58
C ALA A 239 -12.01 4.33 -12.80
N ALA A 240 -11.12 5.11 -13.42
CA ALA A 240 -10.33 4.66 -14.57
C ALA A 240 -9.32 3.59 -14.19
N SER A 241 -8.61 3.77 -13.07
CA SER A 241 -7.63 2.81 -12.57
C SER A 241 -8.28 1.46 -12.25
N TYR A 242 -9.38 1.49 -11.50
CA TYR A 242 -10.18 0.28 -11.25
C TYR A 242 -10.63 -0.40 -12.55
N ALA A 243 -11.28 0.35 -13.47
CA ALA A 243 -11.85 -0.22 -14.68
C ALA A 243 -10.79 -0.84 -15.61
N THR A 244 -9.63 -0.20 -15.74
CA THR A 244 -8.53 -0.70 -16.59
C THR A 244 -7.90 -1.97 -16.03
N GLN A 245 -7.85 -2.13 -14.73
CA GLN A 245 -7.25 -3.28 -14.06
C GLN A 245 -8.27 -4.42 -13.88
N ASN A 246 -9.52 -4.09 -13.53
CA ASN A 246 -10.56 -5.09 -13.29
C ASN A 246 -11.09 -5.73 -14.58
N SER A 247 -11.18 -4.97 -15.67
CA SER A 247 -11.75 -5.44 -16.94
C SER A 247 -11.04 -4.82 -18.15
N PRO A 248 -9.74 -5.11 -18.34
CA PRO A 248 -8.92 -4.45 -19.36
C PRO A 248 -9.46 -4.64 -20.78
N SER A 249 -10.05 -5.79 -21.10
CA SER A 249 -10.63 -6.09 -22.43
C SER A 249 -11.87 -5.27 -22.74
N THR A 250 -12.58 -4.79 -21.72
CA THR A 250 -13.76 -3.94 -21.89
C THR A 250 -13.37 -2.47 -22.00
N TYR A 251 -12.29 -2.07 -21.35
CA TYR A 251 -11.81 -0.69 -21.30
C TYR A 251 -10.92 -0.33 -22.50
N LEU A 252 -10.08 -1.28 -22.96
CA LEU A 252 -9.16 -1.07 -24.07
C LEU A 252 -9.66 -1.82 -25.30
N THR A 253 -10.21 -1.10 -26.26
CA THR A 253 -10.48 -1.64 -27.60
C THR A 253 -9.31 -1.33 -28.51
N LEU A 254 -8.48 -2.32 -28.82
CA LEU A 254 -7.44 -2.21 -29.83
C LEU A 254 -8.05 -2.39 -31.21
N ASN A 255 -8.26 -1.30 -31.94
CA ASN A 255 -8.59 -1.35 -33.36
C ASN A 255 -7.29 -1.59 -34.14
N CYS A 256 -7.11 -2.79 -34.65
CA CYS A 256 -6.09 -3.03 -35.68
C CYS A 256 -6.55 -2.31 -36.97
N GLU A 257 -5.94 -1.17 -37.31
CA GLU A 257 -6.05 -0.64 -38.67
C GLU A 257 -5.32 -1.61 -39.58
N GLU A 258 -6.11 -2.37 -40.37
CA GLU A 258 -5.57 -3.06 -41.52
C GLU A 258 -5.15 -2.00 -42.55
N ASN A 259 -3.83 -1.79 -42.67
CA ASN A 259 -3.27 -1.07 -43.80
C ASN A 259 -3.57 -1.87 -45.06
N SER A 260 -4.69 -1.60 -45.71
CA SER A 260 -4.94 -2.08 -47.06
C SER A 260 -3.97 -1.33 -48.00
N THR A 261 -2.81 -1.89 -48.21
CA THR A 261 -1.98 -1.53 -49.36
C THR A 261 -2.69 -2.04 -50.60
N THR A 262 -3.58 -1.24 -51.18
CA THR A 262 -4.02 -1.40 -52.57
C THR A 262 -2.79 -1.17 -53.46
N LYS A 263 -2.38 -2.22 -54.16
CA LYS A 263 -1.48 -2.17 -55.31
C LYS A 263 -2.21 -1.60 -56.50
#